data_2d7fffc3a916b9998b137eef0050fb76
#
_entry.id   2d7fffc3a916b9998b137eef0050fb76
#
_cell.length_a   1.000
_cell.length_b   1.000
_cell.length_c   1.000
_cell.angle_alpha   90.00
_cell.angle_beta   90.00
_cell.angle_gamma   90.00
#
_symmetry.space_group_name_H-M   'P 1'
#
loop_
_entity.id
_entity.type
_entity.pdbx_description
1 polymer ?
#
loop_
_entity_poly.entity_id
_entity_poly.type
_entity_poly.pdbx_seq_one_letter_code
_entity_poly.pdbx_strand_id
1 'polypeptide(L)'
;MQPAAIGQLTLFPWGKGAMRFAEGIEDRSHELNLLTPTSQAASFTVDGPFHAIGLALLPLGWAALTGLSACEYSNRLLPASDWLDGAEQIGAELAEKYRDGNISGEECGHALAAYAADRMSPPNRRHMELIDQVTKWLGTSLYPPVEQLYSLTSYSRRQTQRLCERYFGLCPQALARKYRALRAAMLLNSPDLPEAAAAHIADSFYDQSHMIREIRHFTGRTPTRFAGADTEILREVLHRRNLREVQVGLPDDLIAGDGASGDGQENS
;
A
#
# COMPACT_ATOMS: atom_id res chain seq x y z
N MET A 1 10.81 -3.10 -8.35
CA MET A 1 10.64 -3.19 -6.88
C MET A 1 9.23 -2.73 -6.51
N GLN A 2 8.54 -3.51 -5.73
CA GLN A 2 7.27 -3.14 -5.11
C GLN A 2 7.56 -2.59 -3.71
N PRO A 3 7.20 -1.35 -3.39
CA PRO A 3 7.30 -0.82 -2.03
C PRO A 3 6.47 -1.65 -1.03
N ALA A 4 6.82 -1.54 0.25
CA ALA A 4 6.02 -2.14 1.31
C ALA A 4 4.58 -1.63 1.25
N ALA A 5 3.64 -2.53 1.04
CA ALA A 5 2.25 -2.22 0.73
C ALA A 5 1.28 -2.72 1.80
N ILE A 6 0.05 -2.28 1.71
CA ILE A 6 -1.13 -2.92 2.31
C ILE A 6 -1.56 -4.12 1.46
N GLY A 7 -2.56 -4.86 1.89
CA GLY A 7 -3.13 -5.95 1.09
C GLY A 7 -3.67 -5.46 -0.26
N GLN A 8 -3.63 -6.30 -1.28
CA GLN A 8 -4.16 -5.99 -2.61
C GLN A 8 -4.84 -7.23 -3.20
N LEU A 9 -5.97 -7.02 -3.86
CA LEU A 9 -6.60 -8.01 -4.74
C LEU A 9 -6.36 -7.56 -6.18
N THR A 10 -5.58 -8.34 -6.97
CA THR A 10 -5.06 -7.88 -8.27
C THR A 10 -5.23 -8.94 -9.35
N LEU A 11 -5.91 -8.55 -10.42
CA LEU A 11 -6.04 -9.30 -11.67
C LEU A 11 -4.84 -9.03 -12.59
N PHE A 12 -4.23 -10.08 -13.13
CA PHE A 12 -3.22 -10.01 -14.17
C PHE A 12 -3.75 -10.61 -15.47
N PRO A 13 -4.52 -9.85 -16.25
CA PRO A 13 -5.15 -10.36 -17.48
C PRO A 13 -4.11 -10.64 -18.59
N TRP A 14 -2.96 -9.95 -18.55
CA TRP A 14 -1.84 -10.14 -19.45
C TRP A 14 -0.54 -10.33 -18.68
N GLY A 15 0.27 -11.25 -19.17
CA GLY A 15 1.60 -11.55 -18.63
C GLY A 15 1.53 -12.38 -17.35
N LYS A 16 2.72 -12.70 -16.86
CA LYS A 16 2.94 -13.42 -15.61
C LYS A 16 4.10 -12.76 -14.87
N GLY A 17 4.18 -13.01 -13.58
CA GLY A 17 5.26 -12.47 -12.78
C GLY A 17 5.60 -13.35 -11.59
N ALA A 18 6.66 -12.97 -10.90
CA ALA A 18 7.05 -13.55 -9.63
C ALA A 18 7.47 -12.45 -8.67
N MET A 19 7.07 -12.58 -7.42
CA MET A 19 7.52 -11.72 -6.33
C MET A 19 8.50 -12.48 -5.44
N ARG A 20 9.64 -11.84 -5.19
CA ARG A 20 10.61 -12.35 -4.22
C ARG A 20 10.59 -11.47 -2.99
N PHE A 21 10.25 -12.09 -1.89
CA PHE A 21 10.18 -11.48 -0.57
C PHE A 21 11.49 -11.72 0.22
N ALA A 22 11.57 -11.14 1.41
CA ALA A 22 12.62 -11.46 2.35
C ALA A 22 12.68 -12.99 2.63
N GLU A 23 13.82 -13.42 3.17
CA GLU A 23 14.04 -14.81 3.56
C GLU A 23 14.04 -15.80 2.38
N GLY A 24 14.11 -15.29 1.15
CA GLY A 24 14.20 -16.13 -0.06
C GLY A 24 12.87 -16.72 -0.53
N ILE A 25 11.74 -16.29 0.04
CA ILE A 25 10.42 -16.70 -0.41
C ILE A 25 10.15 -16.11 -1.79
N GLU A 26 9.77 -16.96 -2.75
CA GLU A 26 9.37 -16.54 -4.09
C GLU A 26 8.00 -17.12 -4.42
N ASP A 27 7.04 -16.24 -4.69
CA ASP A 27 5.69 -16.60 -5.12
C ASP A 27 5.47 -16.20 -6.58
N ARG A 28 4.88 -17.09 -7.35
CA ARG A 28 4.48 -16.82 -8.74
C ARG A 28 3.09 -16.21 -8.79
N SER A 29 2.86 -15.38 -9.81
CA SER A 29 1.54 -14.80 -10.03
C SER A 29 0.54 -15.82 -10.56
N HIS A 30 -0.71 -15.57 -10.23
CA HIS A 30 -1.91 -16.23 -10.72
C HIS A 30 -2.73 -15.23 -11.55
N GLU A 31 -3.83 -15.63 -12.12
CA GLU A 31 -4.71 -14.70 -12.84
C GLU A 31 -5.33 -13.68 -11.88
N LEU A 32 -5.89 -14.15 -10.75
CA LEU A 32 -6.31 -13.28 -9.64
C LEU A 32 -5.46 -13.56 -8.39
N ASN A 33 -4.79 -12.52 -7.91
CA ASN A 33 -3.80 -12.59 -6.86
C ASN A 33 -4.28 -11.87 -5.60
N LEU A 34 -3.94 -12.42 -4.45
CA LEU A 34 -4.03 -11.78 -3.16
C LEU A 34 -2.60 -11.45 -2.68
N LEU A 35 -2.16 -10.21 -2.89
CA LEU A 35 -0.93 -9.72 -2.27
C LEU A 35 -1.24 -9.41 -0.81
N THR A 36 -0.55 -10.07 0.09
CA THR A 36 -0.71 -9.84 1.52
C THR A 36 0.04 -8.57 1.95
N PRO A 37 -0.31 -7.95 3.09
CA PRO A 37 0.45 -6.82 3.61
C PRO A 37 1.93 -7.14 3.73
N THR A 38 2.79 -6.25 3.23
CA THR A 38 4.24 -6.47 3.23
C THR A 38 4.94 -5.61 4.28
N SER A 39 5.90 -6.21 4.97
CA SER A 39 6.69 -5.55 6.02
C SER A 39 7.88 -4.78 5.47
N GLN A 40 8.26 -5.02 4.22
CA GLN A 40 9.36 -4.38 3.50
C GLN A 40 9.13 -4.45 1.99
N ALA A 41 9.98 -3.77 1.22
CA ALA A 41 9.93 -3.84 -0.23
C ALA A 41 10.24 -5.26 -0.75
N ALA A 42 9.57 -5.65 -1.84
CA ALA A 42 9.79 -6.92 -2.53
C ALA A 42 10.23 -6.67 -3.97
N SER A 43 11.03 -7.58 -4.55
CA SER A 43 11.31 -7.54 -5.97
C SER A 43 10.15 -8.18 -6.73
N PHE A 44 9.78 -7.57 -7.86
CA PHE A 44 8.76 -8.08 -8.75
C PHE A 44 9.34 -8.15 -10.15
N THR A 45 9.35 -9.34 -10.74
CA THR A 45 9.75 -9.59 -12.12
C THR A 45 8.54 -9.96 -12.92
N VAL A 46 8.46 -9.48 -14.17
CA VAL A 46 7.31 -9.72 -15.05
C VAL A 46 7.82 -10.13 -16.43
N ASP A 47 7.04 -11.00 -17.06
CA ASP A 47 7.17 -11.34 -18.47
C ASP A 47 6.13 -10.50 -19.22
N GLY A 48 6.59 -9.66 -20.15
CA GLY A 48 5.71 -8.73 -20.86
C GLY A 48 5.01 -9.33 -22.08
N PRO A 49 3.93 -8.70 -22.57
CA PRO A 49 3.28 -7.52 -22.01
C PRO A 49 2.61 -7.85 -20.67
N PHE A 50 2.59 -6.88 -19.73
CA PHE A 50 2.06 -7.10 -18.40
C PHE A 50 1.04 -6.03 -18.03
N HIS A 51 -0.16 -6.46 -17.66
CA HIS A 51 -1.22 -5.58 -17.16
C HIS A 51 -1.64 -6.02 -15.76
N ALA A 52 -1.85 -5.06 -14.88
CA ALA A 52 -2.33 -5.28 -13.52
C ALA A 52 -3.51 -4.34 -13.22
N ILE A 53 -4.62 -4.91 -12.79
CA ILE A 53 -5.83 -4.19 -12.42
C ILE A 53 -6.24 -4.67 -11.04
N GLY A 54 -6.43 -3.78 -10.07
CA GLY A 54 -6.70 -4.26 -8.72
C GLY A 54 -7.20 -3.23 -7.74
N LEU A 55 -7.42 -3.72 -6.54
CA LEU A 55 -7.91 -2.99 -5.38
C LEU A 55 -6.85 -2.99 -4.29
N ALA A 56 -6.59 -1.83 -3.71
CA ALA A 56 -5.88 -1.72 -2.44
C ALA A 56 -6.85 -2.01 -1.30
N LEU A 57 -6.49 -2.93 -0.43
CA LEU A 57 -7.27 -3.33 0.73
C LEU A 57 -6.71 -2.63 1.97
N LEU A 58 -7.34 -1.53 2.37
CA LEU A 58 -7.04 -0.90 3.64
C LEU A 58 -7.17 -1.92 4.79
N PRO A 59 -6.56 -1.70 5.97
CA PRO A 59 -6.55 -2.70 7.04
C PRO A 59 -7.93 -3.23 7.43
N LEU A 60 -8.96 -2.37 7.41
CA LEU A 60 -10.34 -2.81 7.64
C LEU A 60 -10.86 -3.66 6.48
N GLY A 61 -10.59 -3.26 5.23
CA GLY A 61 -10.97 -4.02 4.04
C GLY A 61 -10.27 -5.38 3.96
N TRP A 62 -8.97 -5.43 4.29
CA TRP A 62 -8.23 -6.69 4.43
C TRP A 62 -8.88 -7.62 5.45
N ALA A 63 -9.13 -7.10 6.66
CA ALA A 63 -9.75 -7.87 7.73
C ALA A 63 -11.17 -8.36 7.38
N ALA A 64 -11.97 -7.50 6.74
CA ALA A 64 -13.35 -7.81 6.37
C ALA A 64 -13.44 -8.81 5.22
N LEU A 65 -12.55 -8.73 4.24
CA LEU A 65 -12.58 -9.61 3.07
C LEU A 65 -11.95 -10.97 3.35
N THR A 66 -10.82 -11.00 4.07
CA THR A 66 -10.03 -12.23 4.20
C THR A 66 -10.15 -12.90 5.57
N GLY A 67 -10.42 -12.13 6.62
CA GLY A 67 -10.35 -12.61 8.02
C GLY A 67 -8.93 -12.95 8.50
N LEU A 68 -7.93 -12.90 7.61
CA LEU A 68 -6.56 -13.33 7.88
C LEU A 68 -5.80 -12.34 8.76
N SER A 69 -4.90 -12.88 9.57
CA SER A 69 -3.92 -12.08 10.30
C SER A 69 -2.87 -11.51 9.34
N ALA A 70 -2.78 -10.17 9.25
CA ALA A 70 -1.84 -9.50 8.37
C ALA A 70 -0.37 -9.81 8.71
N CYS A 71 -0.05 -10.15 9.97
CA CYS A 71 1.30 -10.53 10.37
C CYS A 71 1.63 -11.99 10.01
N GLU A 72 0.72 -12.92 10.31
CA GLU A 72 0.93 -14.35 10.07
C GLU A 72 1.05 -14.69 8.57
N TYR A 73 0.32 -13.96 7.74
CA TYR A 73 0.30 -14.14 6.28
C TYR A 73 1.09 -13.06 5.54
N SER A 74 1.93 -12.28 6.21
CA SER A 74 2.69 -11.20 5.56
C SER A 74 3.67 -11.70 4.50
N ASN A 75 4.00 -10.80 3.56
CA ASN A 75 5.05 -11.03 2.55
C ASN A 75 4.78 -12.24 1.64
N ARG A 76 3.58 -12.34 1.09
CA ARG A 76 3.20 -13.40 0.15
C ARG A 76 2.39 -12.83 -1.02
N LEU A 77 2.50 -13.48 -2.16
CA LEU A 77 1.60 -13.33 -3.30
C LEU A 77 0.85 -14.65 -3.49
N LEU A 78 -0.39 -14.71 -3.04
CA LEU A 78 -1.19 -15.94 -2.97
C LEU A 78 -2.21 -15.98 -4.11
N PRO A 79 -2.61 -17.18 -4.60
CA PRO A 79 -3.80 -17.28 -5.43
C PRO A 79 -5.03 -16.86 -4.61
N ALA A 80 -5.82 -15.94 -5.16
CA ALA A 80 -7.03 -15.48 -4.45
C ALA A 80 -8.05 -16.61 -4.24
N SER A 81 -8.03 -17.63 -5.11
CA SER A 81 -8.90 -18.82 -5.03
C SER A 81 -8.73 -19.65 -3.76
N ASP A 82 -7.57 -19.62 -3.13
CA ASP A 82 -7.33 -20.36 -1.88
C ASP A 82 -8.07 -19.73 -0.68
N TRP A 83 -8.52 -18.48 -0.81
CA TRP A 83 -9.01 -17.67 0.31
C TRP A 83 -10.37 -17.02 0.05
N LEU A 84 -10.78 -16.89 -1.22
CA LEU A 84 -12.00 -16.18 -1.60
C LEU A 84 -12.85 -17.05 -2.54
N ASP A 85 -14.04 -17.40 -2.10
CA ASP A 85 -14.97 -18.21 -2.86
C ASP A 85 -15.31 -17.56 -4.21
N GLY A 86 -15.21 -18.34 -5.30
CA GLY A 86 -15.49 -17.88 -6.66
C GLY A 86 -14.40 -16.97 -7.26
N ALA A 87 -13.24 -16.81 -6.61
CA ALA A 87 -12.14 -15.96 -7.10
C ALA A 87 -11.55 -16.47 -8.41
N GLU A 88 -11.42 -17.78 -8.57
CA GLU A 88 -10.94 -18.37 -9.83
C GLU A 88 -11.89 -18.05 -10.99
N GLN A 89 -13.19 -18.21 -10.78
CA GLN A 89 -14.20 -17.96 -11.81
C GLN A 89 -14.25 -16.49 -12.21
N ILE A 90 -14.35 -15.57 -11.26
CA ILE A 90 -14.41 -14.13 -11.58
C ILE A 90 -13.08 -13.64 -12.19
N GLY A 91 -11.94 -14.16 -11.74
CA GLY A 91 -10.63 -13.86 -12.31
C GLY A 91 -10.55 -14.24 -13.78
N ALA A 92 -10.90 -15.48 -14.11
CA ALA A 92 -10.92 -15.98 -15.49
C ALA A 92 -11.88 -15.20 -16.38
N GLU A 93 -13.11 -14.95 -15.90
CA GLU A 93 -14.12 -14.19 -16.65
C GLU A 93 -13.68 -12.76 -16.98
N LEU A 94 -13.15 -12.03 -15.98
CA LEU A 94 -12.71 -10.66 -16.17
C LEU A 94 -11.46 -10.57 -17.04
N ALA A 95 -10.52 -11.51 -16.87
CA ALA A 95 -9.31 -11.55 -17.68
C ALA A 95 -9.65 -11.84 -19.16
N GLU A 96 -10.55 -12.77 -19.45
CA GLU A 96 -11.02 -13.07 -20.81
C GLU A 96 -11.69 -11.84 -21.45
N LYS A 97 -12.69 -11.25 -20.77
CA LYS A 97 -13.38 -10.04 -21.26
C LYS A 97 -12.44 -8.88 -21.54
N TYR A 98 -11.43 -8.70 -20.67
CA TYR A 98 -10.43 -7.64 -20.83
C TYR A 98 -9.51 -7.92 -22.02
N ARG A 99 -9.05 -9.17 -22.20
CA ARG A 99 -8.20 -9.58 -23.33
C ARG A 99 -8.92 -9.40 -24.68
N ASP A 100 -10.22 -9.67 -24.71
CA ASP A 100 -11.06 -9.54 -25.89
C ASP A 100 -11.49 -8.08 -26.17
N GLY A 101 -11.13 -7.14 -25.29
CA GLY A 101 -11.51 -5.74 -25.41
C GLY A 101 -13.00 -5.46 -25.11
N ASN A 102 -13.70 -6.41 -24.50
CA ASN A 102 -15.12 -6.31 -24.16
C ASN A 102 -15.38 -5.45 -22.91
N ILE A 103 -14.36 -5.26 -22.06
CA ILE A 103 -14.41 -4.37 -20.89
C ILE A 103 -13.10 -3.62 -20.73
N SER A 104 -13.16 -2.41 -20.17
CA SER A 104 -12.01 -1.57 -19.81
C SER A 104 -11.38 -2.01 -18.49
N GLY A 105 -10.17 -1.49 -18.19
CA GLY A 105 -9.53 -1.69 -16.89
C GLY A 105 -10.33 -1.10 -15.73
N GLU A 106 -11.03 0.01 -15.95
CA GLU A 106 -11.90 0.64 -14.95
C GLU A 106 -13.12 -0.25 -14.64
N GLU A 107 -13.77 -0.79 -15.65
CA GLU A 107 -14.88 -1.73 -15.48
C GLU A 107 -14.44 -3.02 -14.76
N CYS A 108 -13.24 -3.54 -15.09
CA CYS A 108 -12.63 -4.64 -14.33
C CYS A 108 -12.45 -4.28 -12.86
N GLY A 109 -11.93 -3.09 -12.58
CA GLY A 109 -11.74 -2.58 -11.22
C GLY A 109 -13.06 -2.49 -10.46
N HIS A 110 -14.12 -1.97 -11.08
CA HIS A 110 -15.46 -1.91 -10.50
C HIS A 110 -16.07 -3.30 -10.24
N ALA A 111 -15.88 -4.22 -11.17
CA ALA A 111 -16.36 -5.60 -11.00
C ALA A 111 -15.64 -6.33 -9.84
N LEU A 112 -14.31 -6.15 -9.71
CA LEU A 112 -13.54 -6.65 -8.58
C LEU A 112 -13.98 -6.01 -7.26
N ALA A 113 -14.28 -4.71 -7.26
CA ALA A 113 -14.78 -4.01 -6.08
C ALA A 113 -16.14 -4.55 -5.64
N ALA A 114 -17.06 -4.77 -6.57
CA ALA A 114 -18.37 -5.38 -6.29
C ALA A 114 -18.22 -6.82 -5.75
N TYR A 115 -17.38 -7.63 -6.39
CA TYR A 115 -17.07 -8.98 -5.94
C TYR A 115 -16.52 -9.00 -4.51
N ALA A 116 -15.57 -8.10 -4.20
CA ALA A 116 -14.99 -8.01 -2.86
C ALA A 116 -16.01 -7.53 -1.83
N ALA A 117 -16.80 -6.48 -2.15
CA ALA A 117 -17.80 -5.90 -1.27
C ALA A 117 -18.87 -6.92 -0.83
N ASP A 118 -19.32 -7.77 -1.77
CA ASP A 118 -20.31 -8.81 -1.51
C ASP A 118 -19.83 -9.89 -0.51
N ARG A 119 -18.51 -10.03 -0.35
CA ARG A 119 -17.87 -11.03 0.51
C ARG A 119 -17.31 -10.46 1.81
N MET A 120 -17.41 -9.16 2.03
CA MET A 120 -16.89 -8.52 3.24
C MET A 120 -17.73 -8.88 4.47
N SER A 121 -17.03 -9.39 5.51
CA SER A 121 -17.57 -9.61 6.84
C SER A 121 -16.73 -8.83 7.87
N PRO A 122 -17.14 -7.62 8.24
CA PRO A 122 -16.35 -6.76 9.12
C PRO A 122 -16.07 -7.41 10.48
N PRO A 123 -14.90 -7.18 11.09
CA PRO A 123 -14.62 -7.63 12.44
C PRO A 123 -15.56 -6.94 13.44
N ASN A 124 -15.54 -7.39 14.70
CA ASN A 124 -16.39 -6.81 15.73
C ASN A 124 -16.11 -5.31 15.90
N ARG A 125 -17.12 -4.57 16.40
CA ARG A 125 -17.12 -3.11 16.52
C ARG A 125 -15.88 -2.58 17.26
N ARG A 126 -15.45 -3.21 18.36
CA ARG A 126 -14.27 -2.76 19.13
C ARG A 126 -12.96 -2.86 18.32
N HIS A 127 -12.84 -3.87 17.46
CA HIS A 127 -11.69 -3.99 16.58
C HIS A 127 -11.75 -2.98 15.43
N MET A 128 -12.94 -2.67 14.89
CA MET A 128 -13.09 -1.59 13.91
C MET A 128 -12.70 -0.23 14.51
N GLU A 129 -13.13 0.06 15.73
CA GLU A 129 -12.74 1.27 16.47
C GLU A 129 -11.21 1.36 16.66
N LEU A 130 -10.54 0.23 16.98
CA LEU A 130 -9.09 0.20 17.08
C LEU A 130 -8.41 0.47 15.73
N ILE A 131 -8.88 -0.17 14.65
CA ILE A 131 -8.32 0.06 13.30
C ILE A 131 -8.42 1.54 12.92
N ASP A 132 -9.56 2.16 13.18
CA ASP A 132 -9.77 3.60 12.95
C ASP A 132 -8.83 4.46 13.81
N GLN A 133 -8.68 4.15 15.10
CA GLN A 133 -7.76 4.86 16.00
C GLN A 133 -6.31 4.75 15.55
N VAL A 134 -5.85 3.56 15.14
CA VAL A 134 -4.49 3.36 14.61
C VAL A 134 -4.29 4.14 13.30
N THR A 135 -5.28 4.12 12.41
CA THR A 135 -5.22 4.87 11.15
C THR A 135 -5.14 6.37 11.40
N LYS A 136 -5.97 6.91 12.29
CA LYS A 136 -5.94 8.31 12.69
C LYS A 136 -4.62 8.69 13.36
N TRP A 137 -4.13 7.86 14.28
CA TRP A 137 -2.84 8.08 14.93
C TRP A 137 -1.69 8.14 13.92
N LEU A 138 -1.64 7.22 12.95
CA LEU A 138 -0.64 7.27 11.87
C LEU A 138 -0.71 8.58 11.08
N GLY A 139 -1.87 9.22 11.02
CA GLY A 139 -2.10 10.48 10.36
C GLY A 139 -1.75 11.73 11.16
N THR A 140 -1.36 11.65 12.44
CA THR A 140 -1.15 12.84 13.27
C THR A 140 0.17 13.56 12.98
N SER A 141 1.17 12.88 12.45
CA SER A 141 2.47 13.47 12.08
C SER A 141 3.27 12.54 11.17
N LEU A 142 4.40 13.00 10.64
CA LEU A 142 5.30 12.21 9.82
C LEU A 142 5.81 10.96 10.59
N TYR A 143 6.05 11.10 11.88
CA TYR A 143 6.47 10.01 12.78
C TYR A 143 5.79 10.15 14.16
N PRO A 144 4.54 9.65 14.30
CA PRO A 144 3.78 9.81 15.52
C PRO A 144 4.35 8.99 16.67
N PRO A 145 4.40 9.54 17.91
CA PRO A 145 4.85 8.82 19.10
C PRO A 145 3.91 7.64 19.42
N VAL A 146 4.47 6.46 19.67
CA VAL A 146 3.68 5.25 19.98
C VAL A 146 2.91 5.39 21.29
N GLU A 147 3.42 6.16 22.24
CA GLU A 147 2.77 6.44 23.53
C GLU A 147 1.40 7.13 23.31
N GLN A 148 1.31 7.99 22.30
CA GLN A 148 0.04 8.62 21.93
C GLN A 148 -1.01 7.57 21.53
N LEU A 149 -0.63 6.57 20.73
CA LEU A 149 -1.55 5.49 20.37
C LEU A 149 -2.06 4.75 21.62
N TYR A 150 -1.16 4.39 22.53
CA TYR A 150 -1.55 3.68 23.76
C TYR A 150 -2.50 4.48 24.65
N SER A 151 -2.45 5.81 24.61
CA SER A 151 -3.40 6.66 25.34
C SER A 151 -4.76 6.79 24.65
N LEU A 152 -4.82 6.56 23.32
CA LEU A 152 -6.07 6.65 22.56
C LEU A 152 -6.89 5.36 22.61
N THR A 153 -6.26 4.20 22.86
CA THR A 153 -6.96 2.93 22.84
C THR A 153 -7.47 2.50 24.21
N SER A 154 -8.59 1.79 24.24
CA SER A 154 -9.11 1.17 25.46
C SER A 154 -8.43 -0.17 25.82
N TYR A 155 -7.48 -0.61 25.00
CA TYR A 155 -6.75 -1.86 25.19
C TYR A 155 -5.46 -1.66 25.96
N SER A 156 -4.98 -2.71 26.64
CA SER A 156 -3.64 -2.70 27.21
C SER A 156 -2.58 -2.60 26.09
N ARG A 157 -1.38 -2.08 26.40
CA ARG A 157 -0.26 -1.99 25.44
C ARG A 157 -0.03 -3.30 24.68
N ARG A 158 0.01 -4.43 25.40
CA ARG A 158 0.21 -5.76 24.79
C ARG A 158 -0.92 -6.14 23.84
N GLN A 159 -2.17 -5.83 24.19
CA GLN A 159 -3.31 -6.09 23.31
C GLN A 159 -3.29 -5.19 22.08
N THR A 160 -2.98 -3.89 22.25
CA THR A 160 -2.84 -2.96 21.15
C THR A 160 -1.76 -3.42 20.17
N GLN A 161 -0.57 -3.84 20.65
CA GLN A 161 0.48 -4.40 19.81
C GLN A 161 0.00 -5.61 18.99
N ARG A 162 -0.59 -6.61 19.67
CA ARG A 162 -1.09 -7.81 19.00
C ARG A 162 -2.17 -7.51 17.96
N LEU A 163 -3.05 -6.56 18.24
CA LEU A 163 -4.11 -6.16 17.30
C LEU A 163 -3.55 -5.34 16.13
N CYS A 164 -2.53 -4.49 16.35
CA CYS A 164 -1.80 -3.85 15.25
C CYS A 164 -1.13 -4.89 14.35
N GLU A 165 -0.43 -5.86 14.91
CA GLU A 165 0.17 -6.97 14.15
C GLU A 165 -0.89 -7.73 13.35
N ARG A 166 -2.03 -8.06 13.97
CA ARG A 166 -3.13 -8.75 13.31
C ARG A 166 -3.69 -8.00 12.11
N TYR A 167 -3.91 -6.67 12.22
CA TYR A 167 -4.64 -5.89 11.22
C TYR A 167 -3.75 -5.11 10.26
N PHE A 168 -2.54 -4.74 10.70
CA PHE A 168 -1.59 -3.93 9.91
C PHE A 168 -0.31 -4.69 9.54
N GLY A 169 -0.12 -5.89 10.07
CA GLY A 169 1.04 -6.73 9.80
C GLY A 169 2.29 -6.39 10.61
N LEU A 170 2.27 -5.30 11.38
CA LEU A 170 3.43 -4.78 12.12
C LEU A 170 3.02 -4.28 13.50
N CYS A 171 3.95 -4.35 14.47
CA CYS A 171 3.77 -3.67 15.75
C CYS A 171 3.76 -2.14 15.56
N PRO A 172 3.19 -1.36 16.50
CA PRO A 172 3.04 0.09 16.34
C PRO A 172 4.32 0.83 15.98
N GLN A 173 5.44 0.49 16.62
CA GLN A 173 6.75 1.11 16.36
C GLN A 173 7.22 0.87 14.91
N ALA A 174 7.12 -0.37 14.43
CA ALA A 174 7.52 -0.74 13.07
C ALA A 174 6.55 -0.13 12.03
N LEU A 175 5.27 -0.04 12.38
CA LEU A 175 4.25 0.57 11.54
C LEU A 175 4.50 2.07 11.36
N ALA A 176 4.77 2.81 12.44
CA ALA A 176 5.14 4.23 12.36
C ALA A 176 6.39 4.45 11.49
N ARG A 177 7.41 3.60 11.62
CA ARG A 177 8.62 3.64 10.78
C ARG A 177 8.31 3.38 9.29
N LYS A 178 7.48 2.38 8.99
CA LYS A 178 7.04 2.09 7.62
C LYS A 178 6.38 3.32 6.99
N TYR A 179 5.41 3.92 7.68
CA TYR A 179 4.69 5.07 7.16
C TYR A 179 5.57 6.31 7.05
N ARG A 180 6.46 6.56 8.01
CA ARG A 180 7.48 7.63 7.90
C ARG A 180 8.31 7.47 6.63
N ALA A 181 8.85 6.28 6.39
CA ALA A 181 9.72 6.04 5.24
C ALA A 181 8.97 6.16 3.90
N LEU A 182 7.73 5.65 3.81
CA LEU A 182 6.91 5.78 2.59
C LEU A 182 6.52 7.24 2.31
N ARG A 183 6.13 8.00 3.34
CA ARG A 183 5.84 9.44 3.22
C ARG A 183 7.07 10.24 2.81
N ALA A 184 8.21 9.97 3.46
CA ALA A 184 9.48 10.59 3.10
C ALA A 184 9.84 10.29 1.63
N ALA A 185 9.69 9.03 1.19
CA ALA A 185 9.94 8.64 -0.19
C ALA A 185 9.00 9.35 -1.19
N MET A 186 7.70 9.43 -0.86
CA MET A 186 6.70 10.10 -1.68
C MET A 186 7.01 11.59 -1.82
N LEU A 187 7.32 12.28 -0.72
CA LEU A 187 7.65 13.70 -0.71
C LEU A 187 8.97 13.98 -1.44
N LEU A 188 10.03 13.21 -1.16
CA LEU A 188 11.33 13.34 -1.83
C LEU A 188 11.29 13.01 -3.33
N ASN A 189 10.23 12.35 -3.80
CA ASN A 189 9.99 12.10 -5.23
C ASN A 189 9.26 13.26 -5.93
N SER A 190 8.73 14.23 -5.18
CA SER A 190 8.09 15.43 -5.74
C SER A 190 9.16 16.40 -6.30
N PRO A 191 9.04 16.85 -7.57
CA PRO A 191 9.99 17.79 -8.16
C PRO A 191 9.97 19.16 -7.48
N ASP A 192 8.84 19.53 -6.88
CA ASP A 192 8.60 20.86 -6.29
C ASP A 192 8.66 20.85 -4.75
N LEU A 193 9.42 19.90 -4.16
CA LEU A 193 9.53 19.80 -2.70
C LEU A 193 10.23 21.05 -2.12
N PRO A 194 9.56 21.84 -1.27
CA PRO A 194 10.18 22.98 -0.61
C PRO A 194 11.36 22.56 0.29
N GLU A 195 12.40 23.40 0.36
CA GLU A 195 13.58 23.13 1.20
C GLU A 195 13.20 22.92 2.68
N ALA A 196 12.26 23.70 3.20
CA ALA A 196 11.74 23.54 4.56
C ALA A 196 11.10 22.16 4.79
N ALA A 197 10.38 21.62 3.79
CA ALA A 197 9.81 20.30 3.85
C ALA A 197 10.89 19.21 3.80
N ALA A 198 11.91 19.38 2.98
CA ALA A 198 13.06 18.47 2.93
C ALA A 198 13.81 18.44 4.27
N ALA A 199 14.01 19.60 4.90
CA ALA A 199 14.59 19.69 6.25
C ALA A 199 13.72 18.98 7.30
N HIS A 200 12.41 19.21 7.31
CA HIS A 200 11.48 18.54 8.22
C HIS A 200 11.50 17.01 8.05
N ILE A 201 11.62 16.52 6.81
CA ILE A 201 11.78 15.09 6.55
C ILE A 201 13.07 14.58 7.18
N ALA A 202 14.21 15.27 6.94
CA ALA A 202 15.51 14.89 7.46
C ALA A 202 15.52 14.84 9.01
N ASP A 203 14.92 15.84 9.66
CA ASP A 203 14.81 15.93 11.13
C ASP A 203 13.97 14.82 11.75
N SER A 204 13.11 14.16 10.99
CA SER A 204 12.33 13.01 11.46
C SER A 204 13.14 11.74 11.60
N PHE A 205 14.39 11.71 11.12
CA PHE A 205 15.30 10.58 11.22
C PHE A 205 16.51 10.95 12.13
N TYR A 206 17.17 9.93 12.65
CA TYR A 206 18.34 10.13 13.51
C TYR A 206 19.51 10.81 12.77
N ASP A 207 19.76 10.34 11.53
CA ASP A 207 20.76 10.90 10.61
C ASP A 207 20.40 10.55 9.16
N GLN A 208 21.11 11.14 8.19
CA GLN A 208 20.91 10.91 6.76
C GLN A 208 21.12 9.43 6.36
N SER A 209 22.10 8.75 6.96
CA SER A 209 22.36 7.34 6.67
C SER A 209 21.24 6.44 7.16
N HIS A 210 20.65 6.78 8.31
CA HIS A 210 19.46 6.09 8.84
C HIS A 210 18.26 6.32 7.93
N MET A 211 18.01 7.56 7.48
CA MET A 211 16.95 7.89 6.53
C MET A 211 17.08 7.06 5.25
N ILE A 212 18.26 7.06 4.62
CA ILE A 212 18.52 6.32 3.38
C ILE A 212 18.28 4.80 3.57
N ARG A 213 18.76 4.23 4.67
CA ARG A 213 18.57 2.80 4.97
C ARG A 213 17.10 2.46 5.18
N GLU A 214 16.37 3.28 5.92
CA GLU A 214 14.95 3.03 6.22
C GLU A 214 14.09 3.20 4.96
N ILE A 215 14.29 4.26 4.18
CA ILE A 215 13.61 4.44 2.90
C ILE A 215 13.91 3.26 1.97
N ARG A 216 15.18 2.86 1.84
CA ARG A 216 15.55 1.70 1.02
C ARG A 216 14.87 0.41 1.49
N HIS A 217 14.76 0.18 2.79
CA HIS A 217 14.11 -0.99 3.36
C HIS A 217 12.64 -1.09 2.92
N PHE A 218 11.90 0.03 2.98
CA PHE A 218 10.47 0.03 2.69
C PHE A 218 10.11 0.30 1.22
N THR A 219 11.01 0.89 0.43
CA THR A 219 10.76 1.19 -1.00
C THR A 219 11.60 0.36 -1.97
N GLY A 220 12.64 -0.30 -1.46
CA GLY A 220 13.59 -1.06 -2.27
C GLY A 220 14.64 -0.21 -2.98
N ARG A 221 14.59 1.12 -2.90
CA ARG A 221 15.51 2.05 -3.54
C ARG A 221 15.90 3.20 -2.62
N THR A 222 17.07 3.81 -2.89
CA THR A 222 17.51 5.01 -2.19
C THR A 222 16.87 6.26 -2.81
N PRO A 223 16.69 7.37 -2.08
CA PRO A 223 16.12 8.61 -2.60
C PRO A 223 16.78 9.11 -3.88
N THR A 224 18.11 9.02 -3.97
CA THR A 224 18.88 9.44 -5.15
C THR A 224 18.60 8.61 -6.41
N ARG A 225 17.96 7.45 -6.27
CA ARG A 225 17.59 6.57 -7.39
C ARG A 225 16.12 6.65 -7.77
N PHE A 226 15.35 7.59 -7.23
CA PHE A 226 13.95 7.80 -7.64
C PHE A 226 13.84 8.47 -9.02
N ALA A 227 14.87 9.18 -9.48
CA ALA A 227 14.90 9.89 -10.76
C ALA A 227 15.45 9.07 -11.96
N GLY A 228 15.75 7.78 -11.81
CA GLY A 228 16.32 6.93 -12.86
C GLY A 228 15.28 6.42 -13.86
N ALA A 229 15.72 6.06 -15.09
CA ALA A 229 14.85 5.53 -16.15
C ALA A 229 14.11 4.23 -15.72
N ASP A 230 14.72 3.41 -14.85
CA ASP A 230 14.14 2.15 -14.35
C ASP A 230 13.10 2.36 -13.23
N THR A 231 12.66 3.59 -12.98
CA THR A 231 11.84 3.94 -11.81
C THR A 231 10.44 4.42 -12.16
N GLU A 232 10.03 4.35 -13.43
CA GLU A 232 8.71 4.82 -13.86
C GLU A 232 7.58 4.13 -13.07
N ILE A 233 7.61 2.81 -12.97
CA ILE A 233 6.63 2.04 -12.18
C ILE A 233 6.72 2.43 -10.69
N LEU A 234 7.93 2.58 -10.14
CA LEU A 234 8.09 2.98 -8.73
C LEU A 234 7.57 4.39 -8.49
N ARG A 235 7.85 5.32 -9.42
CA ARG A 235 7.32 6.69 -9.36
C ARG A 235 5.81 6.71 -9.38
N GLU A 236 5.19 5.93 -10.27
CA GLU A 236 3.74 5.80 -10.34
C GLU A 236 3.18 5.19 -9.04
N VAL A 237 3.79 4.12 -8.50
CA VAL A 237 3.38 3.53 -7.22
C VAL A 237 3.54 4.51 -6.06
N LEU A 238 4.63 5.30 -6.04
CA LEU A 238 4.86 6.35 -5.03
C LEU A 238 4.07 7.63 -5.28
N HIS A 239 3.31 7.71 -6.38
CA HIS A 239 2.46 8.87 -6.64
C HIS A 239 1.37 8.98 -5.58
N ARG A 240 1.04 10.22 -5.17
CA ARG A 240 0.07 10.50 -4.10
C ARG A 240 -1.26 9.78 -4.31
N ARG A 241 -1.79 9.74 -5.54
CA ARG A 241 -3.05 9.06 -5.86
C ARG A 241 -3.07 7.57 -5.54
N ASN A 242 -1.88 6.91 -5.55
CA ASN A 242 -1.74 5.47 -5.33
C ASN A 242 -1.36 5.11 -3.89
N LEU A 243 -0.98 6.09 -3.07
CA LEU A 243 -0.62 5.92 -1.65
C LEU A 243 -1.56 6.70 -0.73
N ARG A 244 -2.87 6.64 -1.00
CA ARG A 244 -3.88 7.37 -0.23
C ARG A 244 -3.82 7.08 1.27
N GLU A 245 -3.53 5.85 1.65
CA GLU A 245 -3.34 5.43 3.05
C GLU A 245 -2.13 6.10 3.73
N VAL A 246 -1.18 6.60 2.95
CA VAL A 246 0.05 7.26 3.44
C VAL A 246 -0.12 8.77 3.53
N GLN A 247 -1.06 9.36 2.78
CA GLN A 247 -1.28 10.81 2.74
C GLN A 247 -1.91 11.37 4.02
N VAL A 248 -2.60 10.54 4.78
CA VAL A 248 -3.25 10.97 6.02
C VAL A 248 -2.19 11.54 6.96
N GLY A 249 -2.36 12.81 7.36
CA GLY A 249 -1.47 13.53 8.28
C GLY A 249 -0.26 14.22 7.67
N LEU A 250 -0.21 14.37 6.36
CA LEU A 250 0.71 15.36 5.77
C LEU A 250 0.12 16.77 6.02
N PRO A 251 0.94 17.74 6.46
CA PRO A 251 0.51 19.15 6.56
C PRO A 251 0.00 19.65 5.21
N ASP A 252 -1.07 20.45 5.22
CA ASP A 252 -1.73 20.94 3.99
C ASP A 252 -0.78 21.77 3.11
N ASP A 253 0.17 22.47 3.70
CA ASP A 253 1.23 23.24 3.03
C ASP A 253 2.22 22.35 2.27
N LEU A 254 2.40 21.09 2.68
CA LEU A 254 3.19 20.08 1.96
C LEU A 254 2.38 19.37 0.85
N ILE A 255 1.06 19.52 0.84
CA ILE A 255 0.14 18.87 -0.10
C ILE A 255 -0.23 19.81 -1.27
N ALA A 256 -0.12 21.12 -1.11
CA ALA A 256 -0.66 22.16 -2.01
C ALA A 256 0.02 22.29 -3.38
N GLY A 257 1.01 21.43 -3.72
CA GLY A 257 1.77 21.55 -4.98
C GLY A 257 1.10 21.00 -6.25
N ASP A 258 0.04 20.19 -6.19
CA ASP A 258 -0.48 19.42 -7.35
C ASP A 258 -1.88 19.85 -7.87
N GLY A 259 -2.41 20.98 -7.40
CA GLY A 259 -3.80 21.41 -7.70
C GLY A 259 -3.99 22.47 -8.80
N ALA A 260 -2.94 22.94 -9.48
CA ALA A 260 -3.05 24.10 -10.37
C ALA A 260 -2.42 23.91 -11.77
N SER A 261 -2.73 22.81 -12.46
CA SER A 261 -2.45 22.76 -13.91
C SER A 261 -3.38 21.77 -14.60
N GLY A 262 -4.62 22.22 -14.86
CA GLY A 262 -5.52 21.42 -15.67
C GLY A 262 -6.97 21.92 -15.70
N ASP A 263 -7.18 23.25 -15.86
CA ASP A 263 -8.42 23.74 -16.43
C ASP A 263 -8.23 25.21 -16.90
N GLY A 264 -8.18 25.38 -18.18
CA GLY A 264 -8.28 26.73 -18.73
C GLY A 264 -7.50 26.96 -19.99
N GLN A 265 -7.93 26.43 -21.13
CA GLN A 265 -7.95 27.12 -22.40
C GLN A 265 -8.71 26.32 -23.47
N GLU A 266 -10.00 26.35 -23.38
CA GLU A 266 -10.88 26.38 -24.56
C GLU A 266 -11.62 27.71 -24.48
N ASN A 267 -11.22 28.65 -25.32
CA ASN A 267 -12.09 29.63 -25.99
C ASN A 267 -11.27 30.66 -26.77
N SER A 268 -11.17 30.51 -28.02
CA SER A 268 -11.51 31.51 -29.06
C SER A 268 -11.13 30.99 -30.44
#